data_f9bd815714b56a6cef51e1a06ec0861b
#
_entry.id   f9bd815714b56a6cef51e1a06ec0861b
#
_cell.length_a   1.000
_cell.length_b   1.000
_cell.length_c   1.000
_cell.angle_alpha   90.00
_cell.angle_beta   90.00
_cell.angle_gamma   90.00
#
_symmetry.space_group_name_H-M   'P 1'
#
loop_
_entity.id
_entity.type
_entity.pdbx_description
1 polymer ?
#
loop_
_entity_poly.entity_id
_entity_poly.type
_entity_poly.pdbx_seq_one_letter_code
_entity_poly.pdbx_strand_id
1 'polypeptide(L)'
;MDRLLAHLRLTAEAGQSAKDRAVLDSGLTKAQYNALLMLRHSGEATASQLARDCSISQQAMSQTVKRLSEADFITSQPSPHGGRAVVLRLTDRGERSLVTADERVRLLEQSLQDAVAPTRVDDLLTTLDRIREAAALYD
;
A
#
# COMPACT_ATOMS: atom_id res chain seq x y z
N MET A 1 -21.96 -16.23 19.30
CA MET A 1 -22.44 -16.14 17.89
C MET A 1 -21.66 -15.06 17.15
N ASP A 2 -20.58 -15.45 16.50
CA ASP A 2 -19.54 -14.52 16.01
C ASP A 2 -19.71 -14.10 14.55
N ARG A 3 -20.97 -14.03 14.08
CA ARG A 3 -21.24 -13.75 12.67
C ARG A 3 -20.68 -12.42 12.19
N LEU A 4 -20.86 -11.33 12.95
CA LEU A 4 -20.37 -10.01 12.56
C LEU A 4 -18.84 -9.98 12.49
N LEU A 5 -18.16 -10.44 13.55
CA LEU A 5 -16.69 -10.49 13.59
C LEU A 5 -16.12 -11.37 12.47
N ALA A 6 -16.73 -12.54 12.24
CA ALA A 6 -16.31 -13.43 11.16
C ALA A 6 -16.46 -12.77 9.79
N HIS A 7 -17.59 -12.12 9.52
CA HIS A 7 -17.81 -11.41 8.25
C HIS A 7 -16.83 -10.24 8.06
N LEU A 8 -16.59 -9.45 9.10
CA LEU A 8 -15.63 -8.37 9.03
C LEU A 8 -14.22 -8.89 8.70
N ARG A 9 -13.78 -9.95 9.38
CA ARG A 9 -12.48 -10.57 9.13
C ARG A 9 -12.38 -11.12 7.72
N LEU A 10 -13.33 -11.94 7.31
CA LEU A 10 -13.32 -12.56 5.97
C LEU A 10 -13.37 -11.52 4.86
N THR A 11 -14.17 -10.46 5.04
CA THR A 11 -14.27 -9.38 4.06
C THR A 11 -12.97 -8.60 3.95
N ALA A 12 -12.35 -8.26 5.09
CA ALA A 12 -11.07 -7.57 5.10
C ALA A 12 -9.96 -8.41 4.45
N GLU A 13 -9.90 -9.70 4.77
CA GLU A 13 -8.93 -10.63 4.18
C GLU A 13 -9.13 -10.77 2.67
N ALA A 14 -10.36 -10.93 2.22
CA ALA A 14 -10.69 -11.05 0.80
C ALA A 14 -10.34 -9.76 0.03
N GLY A 15 -10.67 -8.61 0.59
CA GLY A 15 -10.34 -7.32 -0.01
C GLY A 15 -8.84 -7.10 -0.13
N GLN A 16 -8.09 -7.39 0.93
CA GLN A 16 -6.63 -7.27 0.91
C GLN A 16 -6.00 -8.23 -0.09
N SER A 17 -6.45 -9.49 -0.12
CA SER A 17 -5.95 -10.48 -1.09
C SER A 17 -6.23 -10.07 -2.53
N ALA A 18 -7.40 -9.51 -2.81
CA ALA A 18 -7.75 -9.01 -4.14
C ALA A 18 -6.84 -7.85 -4.55
N LYS A 19 -6.57 -6.92 -3.64
CA LYS A 19 -5.64 -5.81 -3.87
C LYS A 19 -4.23 -6.31 -4.16
N ASP A 20 -3.74 -7.25 -3.38
CA ASP A 20 -2.40 -7.82 -3.57
C ASP A 20 -2.28 -8.50 -4.95
N ARG A 21 -3.31 -9.22 -5.39
CA ARG A 21 -3.37 -9.81 -6.73
C ARG A 21 -3.39 -8.74 -7.83
N ALA A 22 -4.17 -7.70 -7.68
CA ALA A 22 -4.25 -6.60 -8.65
C ALA A 22 -2.89 -5.91 -8.82
N VAL A 23 -2.18 -5.68 -7.72
CA VAL A 23 -0.83 -5.12 -7.71
C VAL A 23 0.17 -6.08 -8.36
N LEU A 24 0.10 -7.37 -8.01
CA LEU A 24 0.99 -8.38 -8.58
C LEU A 24 0.82 -8.52 -10.10
N ASP A 25 -0.42 -8.44 -10.60
CA ASP A 25 -0.72 -8.47 -12.03
C ASP A 25 -0.09 -7.29 -12.79
N SER A 26 0.21 -6.18 -12.11
CA SER A 26 0.94 -5.05 -12.69
C SER A 26 2.46 -5.24 -12.70
N GLY A 27 2.97 -6.33 -12.14
CA GLY A 27 4.40 -6.64 -12.06
C GLY A 27 5.08 -6.21 -10.78
N LEU A 28 4.35 -5.69 -9.79
CA LEU A 28 4.90 -5.28 -8.50
C LEU A 28 4.46 -6.24 -7.39
N THR A 29 5.36 -6.50 -6.44
CA THR A 29 4.97 -7.12 -5.17
C THR A 29 4.29 -6.08 -4.29
N LYS A 30 3.56 -6.54 -3.27
CA LYS A 30 2.96 -5.66 -2.26
C LYS A 30 4.02 -4.74 -1.62
N ALA A 31 5.17 -5.27 -1.25
CA ALA A 31 6.26 -4.50 -0.64
C ALA A 31 6.81 -3.43 -1.60
N GLN A 32 7.01 -3.78 -2.87
CA GLN A 32 7.44 -2.84 -3.91
C GLN A 32 6.42 -1.73 -4.12
N TYR A 33 5.15 -2.08 -4.27
CA TYR A 33 4.06 -1.11 -4.44
C TYR A 33 4.00 -0.14 -3.26
N ASN A 34 4.04 -0.64 -2.03
CA ASN A 34 3.98 0.20 -0.83
C ASN A 34 5.18 1.14 -0.73
N ALA A 35 6.38 0.65 -1.04
CA ALA A 35 7.59 1.47 -1.03
C ALA A 35 7.53 2.60 -2.07
N LEU A 36 7.11 2.29 -3.31
CA LEU A 36 6.94 3.28 -4.37
C LEU A 36 5.86 4.31 -4.01
N LEU A 37 4.76 3.86 -3.41
CA LEU A 37 3.67 4.72 -2.97
C LEU A 37 4.14 5.72 -1.90
N MET A 38 4.93 5.26 -0.92
CA MET A 38 5.51 6.13 0.11
C MET A 38 6.49 7.14 -0.48
N LEU A 39 7.32 6.71 -1.43
CA LEU A 39 8.23 7.62 -2.14
C LEU A 39 7.50 8.67 -2.96
N ARG A 40 6.42 8.30 -3.64
CA ARG A 40 5.58 9.27 -4.36
C ARG A 40 5.00 10.31 -3.41
N HIS A 41 4.56 9.87 -2.24
CA HIS A 41 3.97 10.76 -1.23
C HIS A 41 4.99 11.71 -0.60
N SER A 42 6.19 11.21 -0.26
CA SER A 42 7.22 11.99 0.44
C SER A 42 8.21 12.70 -0.48
N GLY A 43 8.30 12.29 -1.74
CA GLY A 43 9.31 12.78 -2.69
C GLY A 43 10.65 12.08 -2.56
N GLU A 44 11.15 11.89 -1.36
CA GLU A 44 12.38 11.16 -1.06
C GLU A 44 12.30 10.55 0.34
N ALA A 45 13.04 9.48 0.55
CA ALA A 45 13.15 8.84 1.86
C ALA A 45 14.40 7.97 1.94
N THR A 46 14.89 7.73 3.15
CA THR A 46 15.90 6.70 3.40
C THR A 46 15.22 5.32 3.47
N ALA A 47 16.00 4.26 3.28
CA ALA A 47 15.50 2.89 3.44
C ALA A 47 14.91 2.65 4.84
N SER A 48 15.53 3.22 5.87
CA SER A 48 15.04 3.13 7.26
C SER A 48 13.67 3.81 7.43
N GLN A 49 13.47 4.98 6.83
CA GLN A 49 12.17 5.67 6.84
C GLN A 49 11.10 4.84 6.13
N LEU A 50 11.42 4.28 4.95
CA LEU A 50 10.49 3.42 4.22
C LEU A 50 10.12 2.17 5.01
N ALA A 51 11.08 1.54 5.70
CA ALA A 51 10.81 0.37 6.52
C ALA A 51 9.81 0.70 7.64
N ARG A 52 9.98 1.84 8.31
CA ARG A 52 9.05 2.30 9.33
C ARG A 52 7.66 2.60 8.75
N ASP A 53 7.61 3.36 7.66
CA ASP A 53 6.36 3.78 7.03
C ASP A 53 5.56 2.60 6.47
N CYS A 54 6.25 1.57 5.98
CA CYS A 54 5.63 0.35 5.46
C CYS A 54 5.43 -0.74 6.53
N SER A 55 5.87 -0.49 7.77
CA SER A 55 5.75 -1.45 8.89
C SER A 55 6.40 -2.81 8.60
N ILE A 56 7.56 -2.80 7.97
CA ILE A 56 8.37 -4.00 7.70
C ILE A 56 9.77 -3.84 8.30
N SER A 57 10.50 -4.96 8.40
CA SER A 57 11.87 -4.94 8.90
C SER A 57 12.81 -4.20 7.94
N GLN A 58 13.92 -3.70 8.47
CA GLN A 58 14.97 -3.07 7.65
C GLN A 58 15.57 -4.07 6.65
N GLN A 59 15.71 -5.33 7.05
CA GLN A 59 16.19 -6.38 6.16
C GLN A 59 15.25 -6.62 4.98
N ALA A 60 13.94 -6.71 5.23
CA ALA A 60 12.93 -6.85 4.17
C ALA A 60 12.92 -5.64 3.24
N MET A 61 13.02 -4.42 3.80
CA MET A 61 13.09 -3.20 3.00
C MET A 61 14.37 -3.14 2.17
N SER A 62 15.52 -3.56 2.69
CA SER A 62 16.77 -3.61 1.93
C SER A 62 16.67 -4.51 0.72
N GLN A 63 16.02 -5.67 0.85
CA GLN A 63 15.75 -6.57 -0.29
C GLN A 63 14.81 -5.92 -1.32
N THR A 64 13.77 -5.25 -0.85
CA THR A 64 12.83 -4.53 -1.70
C THR A 64 13.51 -3.40 -2.47
N VAL A 65 14.32 -2.59 -1.79
CA VAL A 65 15.10 -1.48 -2.38
C VAL A 65 16.05 -2.02 -3.46
N LYS A 66 16.73 -3.13 -3.17
CA LYS A 66 17.62 -3.76 -4.15
C LYS A 66 16.88 -4.12 -5.44
N ARG A 67 15.72 -4.75 -5.33
CA ARG A 67 14.90 -5.14 -6.48
C ARG A 67 14.37 -3.92 -7.24
N LEU A 68 13.94 -2.89 -6.52
CA LEU A 68 13.48 -1.64 -7.15
C LEU A 68 14.61 -0.92 -7.89
N SER A 69 15.83 -0.93 -7.34
CA SER A 69 17.02 -0.36 -7.98
C SER A 69 17.41 -1.14 -9.23
N GLU A 70 17.40 -2.47 -9.17
CA GLU A 70 17.68 -3.34 -10.33
C GLU A 70 16.67 -3.15 -11.47
N ALA A 71 15.43 -2.82 -11.15
CA ALA A 71 14.38 -2.53 -12.13
C ALA A 71 14.39 -1.06 -12.62
N ASP A 72 15.30 -0.24 -12.15
CA ASP A 72 15.37 1.20 -12.44
C ASP A 72 14.11 1.97 -12.02
N PHE A 73 13.42 1.53 -10.98
CA PHE A 73 12.23 2.20 -10.44
C PHE A 73 12.58 3.30 -9.44
N ILE A 74 13.77 3.22 -8.86
CA ILE A 74 14.28 4.21 -7.90
C ILE A 74 15.73 4.54 -8.19
N THR A 75 16.15 5.72 -7.76
CA THR A 75 17.55 6.15 -7.70
C THR A 75 17.99 6.26 -6.26
N SER A 76 19.30 6.11 -6.03
CA SER A 76 19.94 6.31 -4.73
C SER A 76 20.94 7.45 -4.84
N GLN A 77 20.86 8.41 -3.94
CA GLN A 77 21.77 9.56 -3.89
C GLN A 77 22.20 9.83 -2.46
N PRO A 78 23.42 10.39 -2.24
CA PRO A 78 23.78 10.85 -0.92
C PRO A 78 22.78 11.88 -0.40
N SER A 79 22.52 11.87 0.91
CA SER A 79 21.63 12.85 1.51
C SER A 79 22.17 14.27 1.32
N PRO A 80 21.34 15.24 0.88
CA PRO A 80 21.73 16.63 0.77
C PRO A 80 22.03 17.29 2.13
N HIS A 81 21.62 16.66 3.22
CA HIS A 81 21.83 17.14 4.59
C HIS A 81 23.12 16.62 5.23
N GLY A 82 23.97 15.96 4.47
CA GLY A 82 25.24 15.40 4.94
C GLY A 82 25.09 14.02 5.59
N GLY A 83 26.23 13.48 6.07
CA GLY A 83 26.29 12.16 6.67
C GLY A 83 26.39 11.02 5.65
N ARG A 84 26.24 9.78 6.13
CA ARG A 84 26.30 8.56 5.31
C ARG A 84 24.93 8.11 4.80
N ALA A 85 23.88 8.85 5.12
CA ALA A 85 22.52 8.51 4.71
C ALA A 85 22.40 8.60 3.20
N VAL A 86 21.66 7.66 2.63
CA VAL A 86 21.31 7.60 1.21
C VAL A 86 19.83 7.84 1.09
N VAL A 87 19.45 8.78 0.24
CA VAL A 87 18.04 9.05 -0.08
C VAL A 87 17.66 8.35 -1.37
N LEU A 88 16.44 7.83 -1.38
CA LEU A 88 15.83 7.13 -2.50
C LEU A 88 14.76 8.04 -3.10
N ARG A 89 14.65 8.02 -4.42
CA ARG A 89 13.62 8.77 -5.17
C ARG A 89 13.07 7.91 -6.29
N LEU A 90 11.83 8.16 -6.66
CA LEU A 90 11.24 7.55 -7.85
C LEU A 90 11.95 8.02 -9.11
N THR A 91 12.12 7.11 -10.06
CA THR A 91 12.41 7.45 -11.45
C THR A 91 11.10 7.64 -12.20
N ASP A 92 11.16 8.17 -13.43
CA ASP A 92 9.99 8.22 -14.31
C ASP A 92 9.43 6.82 -14.59
N ARG A 93 10.31 5.82 -14.70
CA ARG A 93 9.91 4.42 -14.88
C ARG A 93 9.19 3.88 -13.65
N GLY A 94 9.66 4.21 -12.44
CA GLY A 94 9.01 3.87 -11.18
C GLY A 94 7.63 4.51 -11.07
N GLU A 95 7.50 5.77 -11.45
CA GLU A 95 6.22 6.46 -11.47
C GLU A 95 5.24 5.82 -12.45
N ARG A 96 5.67 5.47 -13.66
CA ARG A 96 4.82 4.77 -14.63
C ARG A 96 4.36 3.40 -14.13
N SER A 97 5.26 2.65 -13.47
CA SER A 97 4.92 1.36 -12.88
C SER A 97 3.86 1.51 -11.78
N LEU A 98 4.00 2.53 -10.97
CA LEU A 98 3.04 2.85 -9.91
C LEU A 98 1.67 3.25 -10.47
N VAL A 99 1.63 4.06 -11.52
CA VAL A 99 0.39 4.44 -12.23
C VAL A 99 -0.34 3.20 -12.77
N THR A 100 0.41 2.25 -13.36
CA THR A 100 -0.17 0.99 -13.86
C THR A 100 -0.80 0.19 -12.72
N ALA A 101 -0.12 0.08 -11.59
CA ALA A 101 -0.66 -0.60 -10.40
C ALA A 101 -1.90 0.11 -9.84
N ASP A 102 -1.85 1.43 -9.73
CA ASP A 102 -2.99 2.24 -9.28
C ASP A 102 -4.23 2.03 -10.16
N GLU A 103 -4.06 1.93 -11.46
CA GLU A 103 -5.18 1.68 -12.38
C GLU A 103 -5.83 0.31 -12.12
N ARG A 104 -5.02 -0.71 -11.84
CA ARG A 104 -5.54 -2.04 -11.48
C ARG A 104 -6.31 -2.01 -10.16
N VAL A 105 -5.78 -1.29 -9.17
CA VAL A 105 -6.46 -1.11 -7.88
C VAL A 105 -7.75 -0.33 -8.06
N ARG A 106 -7.75 0.71 -8.89
CA ARG A 106 -8.96 1.50 -9.20
C ARG A 106 -10.07 0.64 -9.81
N LEU A 107 -9.73 -0.25 -10.73
CA LEU A 107 -10.70 -1.18 -11.33
C LEU A 107 -11.29 -2.14 -10.29
N LEU A 108 -10.46 -2.64 -9.38
CA LEU A 108 -10.92 -3.44 -8.26
C LEU A 108 -11.88 -2.64 -7.37
N GLU A 109 -11.49 -1.43 -6.99
CA GLU A 109 -12.33 -0.54 -6.17
C GLU A 109 -13.71 -0.33 -6.82
N GLN A 110 -13.75 -0.10 -8.13
CA GLN A 110 -15.01 0.05 -8.85
C GLN A 110 -15.88 -1.20 -8.74
N SER A 111 -15.29 -2.38 -8.92
CA SER A 111 -16.00 -3.66 -8.78
C SER A 111 -16.57 -3.85 -7.37
N LEU A 112 -15.81 -3.46 -6.34
CA LEU A 112 -16.26 -3.57 -4.95
C LEU A 112 -17.39 -2.58 -4.66
N GLN A 113 -17.30 -1.36 -5.17
CA GLN A 113 -18.37 -0.37 -5.04
C GLN A 113 -19.67 -0.85 -5.72
N ASP A 114 -19.57 -1.44 -6.90
CA ASP A 114 -20.72 -2.02 -7.60
C ASP A 114 -21.37 -3.15 -6.80
N ALA A 115 -20.59 -3.94 -6.09
CA ALA A 115 -21.08 -5.02 -5.24
C ALA A 115 -21.80 -4.54 -3.97
N VAL A 116 -21.61 -3.30 -3.55
CA VAL A 116 -22.28 -2.72 -2.39
C VAL A 116 -23.75 -2.43 -2.66
N ALA A 117 -24.12 -2.18 -3.93
CA ALA A 117 -25.49 -1.87 -4.31
C ALA A 117 -26.48 -2.96 -3.83
N PRO A 118 -27.71 -2.62 -3.42
CA PRO A 118 -28.34 -1.29 -3.47
C PRO A 118 -27.95 -0.36 -2.31
N THR A 119 -27.11 -0.78 -1.37
CA THR A 119 -26.61 0.08 -0.28
C THR A 119 -25.70 1.16 -0.88
N ARG A 120 -25.81 2.38 -0.37
CA ARG A 120 -24.91 3.46 -0.79
C ARG A 120 -23.53 3.23 -0.17
N VAL A 121 -22.47 3.47 -0.95
CA VAL A 121 -21.09 3.31 -0.46
C VAL A 121 -20.82 4.19 0.76
N ASP A 122 -21.29 5.45 0.75
CA ASP A 122 -21.11 6.38 1.87
C ASP A 122 -21.75 5.86 3.16
N ASP A 123 -22.94 5.24 3.05
CA ASP A 123 -23.63 4.65 4.21
C ASP A 123 -22.85 3.45 4.76
N LEU A 124 -22.31 2.62 3.88
CA LEU A 124 -21.46 1.51 4.30
C LEU A 124 -20.20 2.01 5.01
N LEU A 125 -19.51 3.00 4.44
CA LEU A 125 -18.29 3.56 5.05
C LEU A 125 -18.58 4.14 6.43
N THR A 126 -19.68 4.88 6.58
CA THR A 126 -20.11 5.42 7.87
C THR A 126 -20.36 4.30 8.88
N THR A 127 -21.00 3.21 8.46
CA THR A 127 -21.25 2.05 9.33
C THR A 127 -19.95 1.37 9.74
N LEU A 128 -19.01 1.20 8.82
CA LEU A 128 -17.69 0.62 9.12
C LEU A 128 -16.89 1.49 10.08
N ASP A 129 -16.95 2.81 9.95
CA ASP A 129 -16.31 3.74 10.89
C ASP A 129 -16.87 3.61 12.30
N ARG A 130 -18.20 3.55 12.43
CA ARG A 130 -18.85 3.33 13.71
C ARG A 130 -18.44 2.01 14.36
N ILE A 131 -18.31 0.95 13.59
CA ILE A 131 -17.83 -0.35 14.07
C ILE A 131 -16.40 -0.25 14.58
N ARG A 132 -15.54 0.44 13.82
CA ARG A 132 -14.13 0.65 14.21
C ARG A 132 -13.99 1.43 15.51
N GLU A 133 -14.78 2.48 15.66
CA GLU A 133 -14.82 3.28 16.89
C GLU A 133 -15.29 2.46 18.09
N ALA A 134 -16.37 1.68 17.91
CA ALA A 134 -16.86 0.81 18.97
C ALA A 134 -15.83 -0.24 19.38
N ALA A 135 -15.14 -0.84 18.42
CA ALA A 135 -14.09 -1.83 18.69
C ALA A 135 -12.91 -1.21 19.45
N ALA A 136 -12.54 0.04 19.12
CA ALA A 136 -11.43 0.73 19.78
C ALA A 136 -11.73 1.10 21.25
N LEU A 137 -13.01 1.18 21.61
CA LEU A 137 -13.45 1.50 22.99
C LEU A 137 -13.65 0.25 23.86
N TYR A 138 -13.55 -0.94 23.27
CA TYR A 138 -13.76 -2.18 24.03
C TYR A 138 -12.47 -2.59 24.73
N ASP A 139 -12.56 -2.75 26.08
CA ASP A 139 -11.47 -3.22 26.95
C ASP A 139 -11.55 -4.72 27.19
#